data_79bcdae583448e80523ae591afb2cf63
#
_entry.id   79bcdae583448e80523ae591afb2cf63
#
_cell.length_a   1.000
_cell.length_b   1.000
_cell.length_c   1.000
_cell.angle_alpha   90.00
_cell.angle_beta   90.00
_cell.angle_gamma   90.00
#
_symmetry.space_group_name_H-M   'P 1'
#
loop_
_entity.id
_entity.type
_entity.pdbx_description
1 polymer ?
#
loop_
_entity_poly.entity_id
_entity_poly.type
_entity_poly.pdbx_seq_one_letter_code
_entity_poly.pdbx_strand_id
1 'polypeptide(L)'
;MELFWQIFLSLSLLLAAFGIAWLLFSPLAFIYSALFSRRKHSKMLDDLRERIGLTVEEFGRDPLTNKKSTTFGEEISEAIYIQSNYVLGPGWFNQFIAGYHSLIGGQINSFDDILTLARQNCLQSLREQASEGGYDEVINVRLETSRISSLTGGKSQNKFIEIFAYGTAVKYS
;
A
#
# COMPACT_ATOMS: atom_id res chain seq x y z
N MET A 1 -36.65 -24.66 -41.40
CA MET A 1 -36.02 -23.33 -41.57
C MET A 1 -36.51 -22.30 -40.56
N GLU A 2 -37.80 -22.29 -40.23
CA GLU A 2 -38.33 -21.29 -39.26
C GLU A 2 -37.78 -21.45 -37.85
N LEU A 3 -37.61 -22.68 -37.36
CA LEU A 3 -37.04 -22.94 -36.04
C LEU A 3 -35.59 -22.40 -35.90
N PHE A 4 -34.82 -22.51 -36.95
CA PHE A 4 -33.44 -21.97 -36.99
C PHE A 4 -33.43 -20.43 -36.89
N TRP A 5 -34.33 -19.74 -37.58
CA TRP A 5 -34.47 -18.31 -37.54
C TRP A 5 -34.97 -17.81 -36.19
N GLN A 6 -35.88 -18.53 -35.54
CA GLN A 6 -36.35 -18.18 -34.20
C GLN A 6 -35.25 -18.32 -33.14
N ILE A 7 -34.45 -19.39 -33.21
CA ILE A 7 -33.30 -19.57 -32.30
C ILE A 7 -32.24 -18.49 -32.54
N PHE A 8 -31.95 -18.17 -33.79
CA PHE A 8 -30.98 -17.11 -34.13
C PHE A 8 -31.42 -15.72 -33.64
N LEU A 9 -32.70 -15.38 -33.83
CA LEU A 9 -33.28 -14.13 -33.33
C LEU A 9 -33.27 -14.05 -31.80
N SER A 10 -33.64 -15.11 -31.11
CA SER A 10 -33.63 -15.13 -29.65
C SER A 10 -32.22 -15.02 -29.09
N LEU A 11 -31.24 -15.67 -29.69
CA LEU A 11 -29.82 -15.57 -29.28
C LEU A 11 -29.26 -14.17 -29.54
N SER A 12 -29.57 -13.55 -30.67
CA SER A 12 -29.13 -12.19 -30.99
C SER A 12 -29.73 -11.14 -30.06
N LEU A 13 -31.02 -11.28 -29.71
CA LEU A 13 -31.68 -10.44 -28.70
C LEU A 13 -31.04 -10.56 -27.30
N LEU A 14 -30.72 -11.79 -26.91
CA LEU A 14 -30.09 -12.09 -25.63
C LEU A 14 -28.67 -11.47 -25.57
N LEU A 15 -27.88 -11.58 -26.63
CA LEU A 15 -26.56 -10.94 -26.74
C LEU A 15 -26.65 -9.42 -26.74
N ALA A 16 -27.64 -8.86 -27.42
CA ALA A 16 -27.87 -7.40 -27.42
C ALA A 16 -28.28 -6.89 -26.02
N ALA A 17 -29.19 -7.60 -25.35
CA ALA A 17 -29.58 -7.27 -23.97
C ALA A 17 -28.41 -7.37 -23.00
N PHE A 18 -27.57 -8.40 -23.12
CA PHE A 18 -26.33 -8.52 -22.33
C PHE A 18 -25.35 -7.38 -22.61
N GLY A 19 -25.16 -7.00 -23.88
CA GLY A 19 -24.31 -5.88 -24.27
C GLY A 19 -24.77 -4.54 -23.67
N ILE A 20 -26.08 -4.27 -23.71
CA ILE A 20 -26.69 -3.07 -23.12
C ILE A 20 -26.53 -3.09 -21.58
N ALA A 21 -26.82 -4.21 -20.95
CA ALA A 21 -26.65 -4.36 -19.50
C ALA A 21 -25.18 -4.14 -19.08
N TRP A 22 -24.23 -4.70 -19.82
CA TRP A 22 -22.80 -4.49 -19.59
C TRP A 22 -22.37 -3.03 -19.75
N LEU A 23 -22.90 -2.35 -20.77
CA LEU A 23 -22.59 -0.95 -21.07
C LEU A 23 -23.11 -0.01 -19.98
N LEU A 24 -24.24 -0.31 -19.36
CA LEU A 24 -24.81 0.43 -18.24
C LEU A 24 -24.14 0.09 -16.90
N PHE A 25 -23.84 -1.18 -16.66
CA PHE A 25 -23.23 -1.66 -15.41
C PHE A 25 -21.76 -1.24 -15.28
N SER A 26 -21.01 -1.25 -16.37
CA SER A 26 -19.58 -0.96 -16.38
C SER A 26 -19.22 0.42 -15.78
N PRO A 27 -19.84 1.56 -16.19
CA PRO A 27 -19.54 2.85 -15.61
C PRO A 27 -19.99 2.97 -14.15
N LEU A 28 -21.09 2.32 -13.76
CA LEU A 28 -21.55 2.31 -12.36
C LEU A 28 -20.58 1.53 -11.46
N ALA A 29 -20.11 0.37 -11.90
CA ALA A 29 -19.09 -0.40 -11.19
C ALA A 29 -17.77 0.37 -11.07
N PHE A 30 -17.39 1.12 -12.10
CA PHE A 30 -16.20 1.97 -12.11
C PHE A 30 -16.31 3.11 -11.07
N ILE A 31 -17.43 3.84 -11.06
CA ILE A 31 -17.69 4.92 -10.10
C ILE A 31 -17.71 4.38 -8.67
N TYR A 32 -18.39 3.25 -8.46
CA TYR A 32 -18.44 2.60 -7.14
C TYR A 32 -17.05 2.18 -6.66
N SER A 33 -16.27 1.55 -7.52
CA SER A 33 -14.90 1.13 -7.21
C SER A 33 -13.98 2.32 -6.88
N ALA A 34 -14.09 3.43 -7.64
CA ALA A 34 -13.31 4.64 -7.40
C ALA A 34 -13.66 5.29 -6.04
N LEU A 35 -14.94 5.38 -5.71
CA LEU A 35 -15.41 5.92 -4.44
C LEU A 35 -14.99 5.05 -3.25
N PHE A 36 -15.10 3.73 -3.40
CA PHE A 36 -14.72 2.79 -2.34
C PHE A 36 -13.21 2.79 -2.09
N SER A 37 -12.40 2.86 -3.15
CA SER A 37 -10.95 2.94 -3.05
C SER A 37 -10.49 4.20 -2.31
N ARG A 38 -11.07 5.36 -2.62
CA ARG A 38 -10.76 6.62 -1.93
C ARG A 38 -11.10 6.57 -0.43
N ARG A 39 -12.28 6.04 -0.08
CA ARG A 39 -12.69 5.89 1.33
C ARG A 39 -11.78 4.96 2.11
N LYS A 40 -11.36 3.84 1.50
CA LYS A 40 -10.41 2.90 2.12
C LYS A 40 -9.05 3.56 2.36
N HIS A 41 -8.54 4.30 1.38
CA HIS A 41 -7.27 5.01 1.50
C HIS A 41 -7.30 6.10 2.59
N SER A 42 -8.37 6.90 2.64
CA SER A 42 -8.57 7.90 3.69
C SER A 42 -8.57 7.27 5.08
N LYS A 43 -9.33 6.19 5.28
CA LYS A 43 -9.34 5.48 6.57
C LYS A 43 -7.98 4.96 6.98
N MET A 44 -7.21 4.41 6.04
CA MET A 44 -5.85 3.93 6.34
C MET A 44 -4.91 5.07 6.75
N LEU A 45 -5.05 6.25 6.13
CA LEU A 45 -4.28 7.44 6.52
C LEU A 45 -4.68 7.97 7.90
N ASP A 46 -5.97 7.98 8.20
CA ASP A 46 -6.48 8.46 9.48
C ASP A 46 -6.04 7.52 10.63
N ASP A 47 -6.17 6.22 10.44
CA ASP A 47 -5.67 5.19 11.37
C ASP A 47 -4.15 5.31 11.59
N LEU A 48 -3.39 5.49 10.52
CA LEU A 48 -1.95 5.68 10.63
C LEU A 48 -1.59 6.96 11.40
N ARG A 49 -2.28 8.06 11.16
CA ARG A 49 -2.07 9.32 11.88
C ARG A 49 -2.37 9.19 13.36
N GLU A 50 -3.45 8.50 13.71
CA GLU A 50 -3.82 8.22 15.10
C GLU A 50 -2.72 7.41 15.79
N ARG A 51 -2.26 6.33 15.19
CA ARG A 51 -1.17 5.48 15.71
C ARG A 51 0.13 6.24 15.87
N ILE A 52 0.51 7.09 14.91
CA ILE A 52 1.68 7.97 15.03
C ILE A 52 1.50 8.95 16.19
N GLY A 53 0.32 9.56 16.33
CA GLY A 53 0.02 10.47 17.42
C GLY A 53 0.23 9.84 18.79
N LEU A 54 -0.32 8.64 18.99
CA LEU A 54 -0.21 7.90 20.25
C LEU A 54 1.24 7.57 20.61
N THR A 55 2.02 7.08 19.66
CA THR A 55 3.42 6.73 19.90
C THR A 55 4.30 7.95 20.12
N VAL A 56 4.09 9.03 19.38
CA VAL A 56 4.84 10.29 19.59
C VAL A 56 4.49 10.91 20.94
N GLU A 57 3.24 10.84 21.39
CA GLU A 57 2.82 11.29 22.71
C GLU A 57 3.51 10.48 23.82
N GLU A 58 3.61 9.16 23.68
CA GLU A 58 4.27 8.27 24.62
C GLU A 58 5.76 8.57 24.78
N PHE A 59 6.47 8.75 23.66
CA PHE A 59 7.90 9.08 23.67
C PHE A 59 8.19 10.57 23.94
N GLY A 60 7.19 11.44 23.87
CA GLY A 60 7.36 12.89 23.89
C GLY A 60 8.10 13.48 22.68
N ARG A 61 8.53 12.63 21.75
CA ARG A 61 9.25 12.97 20.51
C ARG A 61 9.18 11.81 19.51
N ASP A 62 9.67 12.00 18.28
CA ASP A 62 9.87 10.87 17.36
C ASP A 62 11.10 10.04 17.83
N PRO A 63 10.91 8.77 18.20
CA PRO A 63 12.02 7.92 18.67
C PRO A 63 12.93 7.47 17.51
N LEU A 64 12.54 7.64 16.25
CA LEU A 64 13.32 7.17 15.10
C LEU A 64 14.39 8.18 14.69
N THR A 65 15.63 7.73 14.56
CA THR A 65 16.72 8.54 14.04
C THR A 65 17.58 7.79 13.01
N ASN A 66 18.03 8.51 12.00
CA ASN A 66 18.98 7.99 11.00
C ASN A 66 20.44 8.04 11.47
N LYS A 67 20.72 8.65 12.63
CA LYS A 67 22.05 8.74 13.20
C LYS A 67 22.54 7.36 13.62
N LYS A 68 23.85 7.13 13.54
CA LYS A 68 24.49 5.89 14.00
C LYS A 68 24.81 5.91 15.50
N SER A 69 24.70 7.07 16.12
CA SER A 69 24.93 7.27 17.55
C SER A 69 23.65 7.70 18.22
N THR A 70 23.54 7.46 19.51
CA THR A 70 22.45 7.93 20.36
C THR A 70 22.33 9.45 20.33
N THR A 71 21.12 9.95 20.47
CA THR A 71 20.85 11.40 20.40
C THR A 71 21.43 12.13 21.63
N PHE A 72 21.44 11.50 22.80
CA PHE A 72 21.85 12.13 24.06
C PHE A 72 23.24 11.74 24.51
N GLY A 73 23.92 10.80 23.87
CA GLY A 73 25.24 10.33 24.31
C GLY A 73 25.22 9.56 25.62
N GLU A 74 24.03 9.10 26.06
CA GLU A 74 23.86 8.32 27.27
C GLU A 74 24.40 6.90 27.08
N GLU A 75 24.73 6.23 28.20
CA GLU A 75 25.21 4.87 28.19
C GLU A 75 24.06 3.90 27.82
N ILE A 76 24.33 3.00 26.88
CA ILE A 76 23.34 2.03 26.40
C ILE A 76 23.39 0.81 27.30
N SER A 77 22.26 0.49 27.96
CA SER A 77 22.10 -0.74 28.73
C SER A 77 21.73 -1.94 27.87
N GLU A 78 20.92 -1.72 26.84
CA GLU A 78 20.43 -2.78 25.96
C GLU A 78 20.28 -2.24 24.54
N ALA A 79 20.59 -3.09 23.55
CA ALA A 79 20.39 -2.79 22.15
C ALA A 79 19.90 -4.03 21.40
N ILE A 80 18.85 -3.89 20.61
CA ILE A 80 18.27 -4.95 19.80
C ILE A 80 18.03 -4.49 18.37
N TYR A 81 18.19 -5.41 17.41
CA TYR A 81 17.80 -5.17 16.03
C TYR A 81 16.30 -5.36 15.85
N ILE A 82 15.64 -4.37 15.29
CA ILE A 82 14.22 -4.41 14.95
C ILE A 82 14.01 -4.17 13.47
N GLN A 83 12.97 -4.76 12.91
CA GLN A 83 12.65 -4.65 11.49
C GLN A 83 11.14 -4.73 11.24
N SER A 84 10.73 -4.15 10.13
CA SER A 84 9.36 -4.22 9.62
C SER A 84 9.37 -4.28 8.11
N ASN A 85 8.42 -4.99 7.53
CA ASN A 85 8.20 -5.00 6.10
C ASN A 85 6.73 -4.75 5.77
N TYR A 86 6.51 -4.14 4.61
CA TYR A 86 5.18 -3.88 4.08
C TYR A 86 5.17 -4.20 2.58
N VAL A 87 4.33 -5.15 2.18
CA VAL A 87 4.21 -5.57 0.79
C VAL A 87 2.98 -4.93 0.16
N LEU A 88 3.20 -4.17 -0.88
CA LEU A 88 2.16 -3.57 -1.70
C LEU A 88 1.99 -4.36 -2.99
N GLY A 89 0.82 -4.96 -3.16
CA GLY A 89 0.36 -5.43 -4.45
C GLY A 89 -0.42 -4.31 -5.16
N PRO A 90 -0.18 -4.08 -6.45
CA PRO A 90 -1.05 -3.19 -7.19
C PRO A 90 -2.44 -3.80 -7.23
N GLY A 91 -3.41 -3.13 -6.62
CA GLY A 91 -4.81 -3.54 -6.72
C GLY A 91 -5.22 -3.60 -8.20
N TRP A 92 -6.10 -4.53 -8.56
CA TRP A 92 -6.64 -4.69 -9.91
C TRP A 92 -7.07 -3.34 -10.55
N PHE A 93 -7.68 -2.48 -9.76
CA PHE A 93 -8.12 -1.15 -10.18
C PHE A 93 -6.96 -0.20 -10.54
N ASN A 94 -5.88 -0.23 -9.75
CA ASN A 94 -4.69 0.59 -10.03
C ASN A 94 -3.95 0.12 -11.30
N GLN A 95 -3.97 -1.19 -11.60
CA GLN A 95 -3.42 -1.72 -12.85
C GLN A 95 -4.24 -1.27 -14.06
N PHE A 96 -5.57 -1.24 -13.94
CA PHE A 96 -6.46 -0.79 -15.00
C PHE A 96 -6.29 0.71 -15.28
N ILE A 97 -6.24 1.54 -14.23
CA ILE A 97 -5.99 2.99 -14.36
C ILE A 97 -4.60 3.26 -14.93
N ALA A 98 -3.57 2.56 -14.47
CA ALA A 98 -2.21 2.71 -15.00
C ALA A 98 -2.14 2.37 -16.50
N GLY A 99 -2.86 1.33 -16.94
CA GLY A 99 -3.02 1.01 -18.36
C GLY A 99 -3.68 2.13 -19.15
N TYR A 100 -4.72 2.73 -18.63
CA TYR A 100 -5.45 3.82 -19.27
C TYR A 100 -4.63 5.12 -19.31
N HIS A 101 -3.94 5.47 -18.22
CA HIS A 101 -3.04 6.63 -18.17
C HIS A 101 -1.81 6.49 -19.06
N SER A 102 -1.33 5.27 -19.31
CA SER A 102 -0.22 5.05 -20.24
C SER A 102 -0.57 5.38 -21.69
N LEU A 103 -1.88 5.37 -22.03
CA LEU A 103 -2.38 5.76 -23.36
C LEU A 103 -2.57 7.28 -23.52
N ILE A 104 -2.82 7.98 -22.42
CA ILE A 104 -3.15 9.43 -22.44
C ILE A 104 -1.93 10.29 -22.05
N GLY A 105 -0.93 9.68 -21.40
CA GLY A 105 0.25 10.39 -20.86
C GLY A 105 -0.10 11.20 -19.60
N GLY A 106 0.50 10.92 -18.49
CA GLY A 106 0.32 11.64 -17.23
C GLY A 106 1.15 11.04 -16.09
N GLN A 107 1.54 11.85 -15.12
CA GLN A 107 2.19 11.39 -13.89
C GLN A 107 1.16 10.61 -13.04
N ILE A 108 1.55 9.41 -12.61
CA ILE A 108 0.70 8.56 -11.76
C ILE A 108 0.93 8.98 -10.29
N ASN A 109 0.36 10.10 -9.85
CA ASN A 109 0.47 10.59 -8.48
C ASN A 109 -0.08 9.60 -7.45
N SER A 110 -1.08 8.80 -7.83
CA SER A 110 -1.69 7.79 -6.93
C SER A 110 -0.73 6.67 -6.50
N PHE A 111 0.36 6.45 -7.23
CA PHE A 111 1.36 5.44 -6.86
C PHE A 111 2.32 5.97 -5.79
N ASP A 112 2.67 7.25 -5.87
CA ASP A 112 3.55 7.90 -4.89
C ASP A 112 2.87 8.01 -3.52
N ASP A 113 1.56 8.28 -3.49
CA ASP A 113 0.76 8.31 -2.26
C ASP A 113 0.75 6.94 -1.57
N ILE A 114 0.57 5.87 -2.34
CA ILE A 114 0.57 4.49 -1.83
C ILE A 114 1.96 4.10 -1.30
N LEU A 115 3.03 4.46 -2.00
CA LEU A 115 4.40 4.23 -1.54
C LEU A 115 4.70 4.99 -0.25
N THR A 116 4.25 6.24 -0.16
CA THR A 116 4.43 7.06 1.03
C THR A 116 3.68 6.46 2.21
N LEU A 117 2.44 6.02 2.03
CA LEU A 117 1.67 5.32 3.05
C LEU A 117 2.39 4.06 3.55
N ALA A 118 2.92 3.25 2.62
CA ALA A 118 3.64 2.03 2.98
C ALA A 118 4.93 2.30 3.76
N ARG A 119 5.70 3.32 3.37
CA ARG A 119 6.90 3.76 4.10
C ARG A 119 6.55 4.19 5.51
N GLN A 120 5.49 5.00 5.66
CA GLN A 120 5.05 5.45 6.97
C GLN A 120 4.54 4.30 7.85
N ASN A 121 3.86 3.31 7.28
CA ASN A 121 3.46 2.11 8.03
C ASN A 121 4.66 1.29 8.53
N CYS A 122 5.70 1.11 7.70
CA CYS A 122 6.93 0.44 8.14
C CYS A 122 7.61 1.20 9.28
N LEU A 123 7.74 2.52 9.17
CA LEU A 123 8.33 3.34 10.22
C LEU A 123 7.48 3.32 11.50
N GLN A 124 6.15 3.37 11.36
CA GLN A 124 5.26 3.28 12.50
C GLN A 124 5.38 1.92 13.23
N SER A 125 5.51 0.85 12.50
CA SER A 125 5.75 -0.47 13.10
C SER A 125 7.08 -0.54 13.88
N LEU A 126 8.14 0.18 13.46
CA LEU A 126 9.36 0.27 14.25
C LEU A 126 9.15 1.06 15.55
N ARG A 127 8.35 2.15 15.51
CA ARG A 127 8.01 2.92 16.72
C ARG A 127 7.25 2.07 17.73
N GLU A 128 6.26 1.30 17.25
CA GLU A 128 5.45 0.41 18.06
C GLU A 128 6.29 -0.70 18.68
N GLN A 129 7.18 -1.32 17.91
CA GLN A 129 8.10 -2.34 18.44
C GLN A 129 9.04 -1.75 19.52
N ALA A 130 9.49 -0.51 19.35
CA ALA A 130 10.32 0.15 20.36
C ALA A 130 9.52 0.45 21.63
N SER A 131 8.28 0.96 21.51
CA SER A 131 7.37 1.21 22.62
C SER A 131 7.04 -0.09 23.37
N GLU A 132 6.59 -1.13 22.66
CA GLU A 132 6.24 -2.43 23.24
C GLU A 132 7.44 -3.11 23.94
N GLY A 133 8.66 -2.90 23.44
CA GLY A 133 9.89 -3.42 24.02
C GLY A 133 10.45 -2.54 25.17
N GLY A 134 9.88 -1.37 25.42
CA GLY A 134 10.35 -0.43 26.45
C GLY A 134 11.74 0.15 26.12
N TYR A 135 12.01 0.40 24.84
CA TYR A 135 13.21 1.07 24.33
C TYR A 135 12.97 2.57 24.23
N ASP A 136 14.04 3.36 24.39
CA ASP A 136 13.96 4.81 24.44
C ASP A 136 14.16 5.49 23.09
N GLU A 137 14.91 4.84 22.17
CA GLU A 137 15.24 5.37 20.85
C GLU A 137 15.52 4.24 19.85
N VAL A 138 15.28 4.50 18.57
CA VAL A 138 15.70 3.62 17.47
C VAL A 138 16.72 4.36 16.61
N ILE A 139 17.96 3.93 16.66
CA ILE A 139 19.08 4.52 15.91
C ILE A 139 19.36 3.79 14.61
N ASN A 140 20.08 4.44 13.69
CA ASN A 140 20.50 3.91 12.41
C ASN A 140 19.32 3.36 11.58
N VAL A 141 18.17 4.04 11.63
CA VAL A 141 17.00 3.65 10.85
C VAL A 141 17.30 3.71 9.37
N ARG A 142 17.01 2.64 8.65
CA ARG A 142 17.14 2.52 7.21
C ARG A 142 15.83 2.06 6.62
N LEU A 143 15.56 2.54 5.42
CA LEU A 143 14.37 2.22 4.66
C LEU A 143 14.76 1.86 3.25
N GLU A 144 14.45 0.63 2.86
CA GLU A 144 14.76 0.08 1.56
C GLU A 144 13.48 -0.26 0.79
N THR A 145 13.53 -0.11 -0.52
CA THR A 145 12.40 -0.43 -1.41
C THR A 145 12.85 -1.46 -2.42
N SER A 146 12.23 -2.62 -2.39
CA SER A 146 12.47 -3.73 -3.31
C SER A 146 11.29 -3.89 -4.28
N ARG A 147 11.58 -4.24 -5.53
CA ARG A 147 10.56 -4.58 -6.51
C ARG A 147 10.58 -6.09 -6.72
N ILE A 148 9.47 -6.73 -6.38
CA ILE A 148 9.29 -8.16 -6.62
C ILE A 148 8.44 -8.31 -7.87
N SER A 149 9.00 -8.86 -8.93
CA SER A 149 8.26 -9.23 -10.15
C SER A 149 8.14 -10.74 -10.23
N SER A 150 6.92 -11.24 -10.30
CA SER A 150 6.66 -12.65 -10.58
C SER A 150 6.63 -12.87 -12.11
N LEU A 151 7.49 -13.75 -12.60
CA LEU A 151 7.49 -14.22 -13.99
C LEU A 151 6.66 -15.51 -14.08
N THR A 152 5.42 -15.40 -14.49
CA THR A 152 4.59 -16.57 -14.81
C THR A 152 4.28 -16.56 -16.29
N GLY A 153 4.74 -17.59 -17.03
CA GLY A 153 4.42 -17.77 -18.44
C GLY A 153 4.98 -16.72 -19.39
N GLY A 154 6.17 -16.16 -19.11
CA GLY A 154 6.86 -15.22 -20.01
C GLY A 154 6.27 -13.81 -20.08
N LYS A 155 5.24 -13.50 -19.31
CA LYS A 155 4.70 -12.14 -19.16
C LYS A 155 4.85 -11.71 -17.71
N SER A 156 5.53 -10.57 -17.49
CA SER A 156 5.61 -9.93 -16.16
C SER A 156 4.21 -9.46 -15.74
N GLN A 157 3.51 -10.23 -14.92
CA GLN A 157 2.11 -9.95 -14.63
C GLN A 157 1.84 -9.33 -13.26
N ASN A 158 2.71 -9.49 -12.28
CA ASN A 158 2.48 -8.90 -10.96
C ASN A 158 3.75 -8.19 -10.47
N LYS A 159 3.69 -6.88 -10.39
CA LYS A 159 4.75 -6.05 -9.81
C LYS A 159 4.36 -5.75 -8.37
N PHE A 160 4.90 -6.50 -7.43
CA PHE A 160 4.81 -6.17 -6.02
C PHE A 160 5.96 -5.24 -5.63
N ILE A 161 5.70 -4.35 -4.71
CA ILE A 161 6.72 -3.52 -4.09
C ILE A 161 6.74 -3.89 -2.63
N GLU A 162 7.91 -4.24 -2.15
CA GLU A 162 8.19 -4.45 -0.75
C GLU A 162 8.96 -3.24 -0.23
N ILE A 163 8.53 -2.72 0.88
CA ILE A 163 9.22 -1.72 1.65
C ILE A 163 9.69 -2.40 2.93
N PHE A 164 10.98 -2.27 3.19
CA PHE A 164 11.65 -2.85 4.32
C PHE A 164 12.28 -1.74 5.15
N ALA A 165 11.94 -1.68 6.44
CA ALA A 165 12.51 -0.75 7.38
C ALA A 165 13.20 -1.52 8.50
N TYR A 166 14.37 -1.04 8.95
CA TYR A 166 15.10 -1.64 10.05
C TYR A 166 15.91 -0.60 10.81
N GLY A 167 16.25 -0.93 12.04
CA GLY A 167 17.05 -0.08 12.91
C GLY A 167 17.51 -0.84 14.15
N THR A 168 18.20 -0.14 15.04
CA THR A 168 18.63 -0.64 16.33
C THR A 168 17.87 0.09 17.42
N ALA A 169 16.98 -0.60 18.11
CA ALA A 169 16.33 -0.07 19.30
C ALA A 169 17.30 -0.13 20.47
N VAL A 170 17.40 0.97 21.22
CA VAL A 170 18.33 1.12 22.33
C VAL A 170 17.57 1.55 23.58
N LYS A 171 18.04 1.02 24.72
CA LYS A 171 17.58 1.41 26.04
C LYS A 171 18.73 2.03 26.79
N TYR A 172 18.47 3.15 27.44
CA TYR A 172 19.46 3.84 28.26
C TYR A 172 19.56 3.24 29.66
N SER A 173 20.69 3.50 30.34
CA SER A 173 20.94 3.03 31.71
C SER A 173 20.19 3.85 32.74
#